data_675d103ae25c759cf85a2804ca6b736b
#
_entry.id   675d103ae25c759cf85a2804ca6b736b
#
_cell.length_a   1.000
_cell.length_b   1.000
_cell.length_c   1.000
_cell.angle_alpha   90.00
_cell.angle_beta   90.00
_cell.angle_gamma   90.00
#
_symmetry.space_group_name_H-M   'P 1'
#
loop_
_entity.id
_entity.type
_entity.pdbx_description
1 polymer ?
#
loop_
_entity_poly.entity_id
_entity_poly.type
_entity_poly.pdbx_seq_one_letter_code
_entity_poly.pdbx_strand_id
1 'polypeptide(L)'
;MKISRLLPAAFVALTALAQSSDNSTKGSSVSYPVSLNGINLLSASAANISAALFAGNITSLELVDAYIARIEANDRQGLELRSIIEVAPTAREIAAQLDQERAAGNVRSSIHGLPIVVKDNYNTDVELGMNTTAGSYALLQSQAKGDAFVISKLRAAGALILGKANLDEFAGIRGSVTSAWSGRGGQCQSAYVVGGFAAGGDPGGSSGGSAVAVSAGFAAAALGTDTEGSIVNPASRAALFGLRPSTGITSRTGVVPISTSQDTTGVMAKSVWDIAALFEIMAVHDPEDAYSEAAEPFRRQNYTQFLDGNGFQNLRIGIPREPFWNETSQGYRSAITAGLEATLEKIRSLGATIVDPVVLPDAEKWKYSFVGGAERNSNGTIVIQYDVKEDMAHYLTTQRTNTSGLETLGDIITFNDAHPDLEFPPGYCCQATLVAADQLGPRNTSGEYWNAKWNQQQLNEEGIEYLFREYDLDVLLVPTEGGSSRLGAVGRSPIGTVPVGYDEINLPYGMAFVGRRYDEPTVIRAMSAYESHFPKRAVPPTLD
;
A
#
# COMPACT_ATOMS: atom_id res chain seq x y z
N MET A 1 1.76 28.66 -75.01
CA MET A 1 2.89 28.48 -75.94
C MET A 1 4.09 27.99 -75.13
N LYS A 2 4.67 26.85 -75.54
CA LYS A 2 5.86 26.13 -75.09
C LYS A 2 5.66 25.28 -73.82
N ILE A 3 5.37 23.96 -73.89
CA ILE A 3 6.19 22.79 -74.23
C ILE A 3 7.20 22.49 -73.11
N SER A 4 6.86 21.56 -72.26
CA SER A 4 7.27 20.18 -72.07
C SER A 4 8.79 19.92 -71.95
N ARG A 5 9.16 19.23 -70.88
CA ARG A 5 10.00 18.01 -70.99
C ARG A 5 9.99 17.23 -69.67
N LEU A 6 9.45 16.04 -69.72
CA LEU A 6 9.62 14.93 -68.80
C LEU A 6 11.04 14.38 -68.92
N LEU A 7 11.65 14.03 -67.79
CA LEU A 7 12.76 13.08 -67.73
C LEU A 7 12.47 12.06 -66.61
N PRO A 8 12.77 10.78 -66.81
CA PRO A 8 12.34 9.69 -65.91
C PRO A 8 13.31 9.52 -64.75
N ALA A 9 12.80 9.32 -63.56
CA ALA A 9 13.51 8.92 -62.38
C ALA A 9 13.86 7.40 -62.44
N ALA A 10 15.13 7.11 -62.44
CA ALA A 10 15.64 5.74 -62.34
C ALA A 10 15.46 5.23 -60.92
N PHE A 11 14.74 4.14 -60.75
CA PHE A 11 14.69 3.35 -59.52
C PHE A 11 16.01 2.61 -59.38
N VAL A 12 16.83 2.96 -58.37
CA VAL A 12 17.95 2.15 -57.89
C VAL A 12 17.43 1.32 -56.71
N ALA A 13 17.21 0.05 -56.94
CA ALA A 13 16.94 -0.93 -55.90
C ALA A 13 18.25 -1.21 -55.12
N LEU A 14 18.33 -0.67 -53.88
CA LEU A 14 19.34 -1.14 -52.92
C LEU A 14 18.80 -2.38 -52.22
N THR A 15 19.34 -3.53 -52.58
CA THR A 15 19.23 -4.75 -51.78
C THR A 15 20.09 -4.59 -50.53
N ALA A 16 19.44 -4.30 -49.40
CA ALA A 16 20.06 -4.37 -48.10
C ALA A 16 20.17 -5.86 -47.69
N LEU A 17 21.39 -6.37 -47.68
CA LEU A 17 21.74 -7.61 -47.00
C LEU A 17 21.49 -7.44 -45.52
N ALA A 18 20.46 -8.13 -44.99
CA ALA A 18 20.26 -8.26 -43.57
C ALA A 18 21.39 -9.12 -42.99
N GLN A 19 22.41 -8.48 -42.43
CA GLN A 19 23.29 -9.12 -41.48
C GLN A 19 22.50 -9.27 -40.18
N SER A 20 22.13 -10.51 -39.84
CA SER A 20 21.69 -10.88 -38.49
C SER A 20 22.88 -10.67 -37.54
N SER A 21 22.94 -9.52 -36.91
CA SER A 21 23.75 -9.34 -35.72
C SER A 21 23.01 -10.00 -34.55
N ASP A 22 23.40 -11.22 -34.27
CA ASP A 22 23.14 -11.91 -33.02
C ASP A 22 23.87 -11.16 -31.91
N ASN A 23 23.29 -10.04 -31.44
CA ASN A 23 23.71 -9.34 -30.23
C ASN A 23 22.91 -9.91 -29.06
N SER A 24 23.15 -11.17 -28.74
CA SER A 24 22.90 -11.64 -27.37
C SER A 24 23.99 -11.00 -26.47
N THR A 25 23.79 -9.77 -26.07
CA THR A 25 24.42 -9.26 -24.85
C THR A 25 23.83 -10.07 -23.70
N LYS A 26 24.50 -11.19 -23.37
CA LYS A 26 24.40 -11.78 -22.04
C LYS A 26 24.86 -10.73 -21.06
N GLY A 27 23.90 -9.93 -20.56
CA GLY A 27 24.07 -9.23 -19.31
C GLY A 27 24.49 -10.30 -18.29
N SER A 28 25.60 -10.09 -17.61
CA SER A 28 26.00 -10.93 -16.49
C SER A 28 24.82 -10.93 -15.51
N SER A 29 24.07 -12.06 -15.46
CA SER A 29 23.02 -12.22 -14.47
C SER A 29 23.68 -12.17 -13.10
N VAL A 30 23.48 -11.08 -12.39
CA VAL A 30 23.86 -11.00 -10.98
C VAL A 30 23.10 -12.10 -10.28
N SER A 31 23.82 -13.12 -9.80
CA SER A 31 23.21 -14.24 -9.08
C SER A 31 22.70 -13.72 -7.74
N TYR A 32 21.40 -13.82 -7.51
CA TYR A 32 20.77 -13.51 -6.22
C TYR A 32 20.03 -14.74 -5.67
N PRO A 33 19.93 -14.92 -4.34
CA PRO A 33 19.31 -16.11 -3.79
C PRO A 33 17.79 -16.09 -4.01
N VAL A 34 17.25 -17.11 -4.69
CA VAL A 34 15.79 -17.36 -4.75
C VAL A 34 15.33 -18.08 -3.48
N SER A 35 16.21 -18.88 -2.88
CA SER A 35 15.95 -19.61 -1.64
C SER A 35 17.10 -19.48 -0.65
N LEU A 36 16.78 -19.53 0.63
CA LEU A 36 17.72 -19.59 1.75
C LEU A 36 17.45 -20.86 2.56
N ASN A 37 18.41 -21.79 2.58
CA ASN A 37 18.31 -23.08 3.29
C ASN A 37 16.96 -23.81 3.06
N GLY A 38 16.51 -23.86 1.79
CA GLY A 38 15.26 -24.50 1.37
C GLY A 38 14.00 -23.65 1.50
N ILE A 39 14.11 -22.42 2.01
CA ILE A 39 12.99 -21.47 2.11
C ILE A 39 12.98 -20.61 0.85
N ASN A 40 11.97 -20.74 0.00
CA ASN A 40 11.80 -19.88 -1.16
C ASN A 40 11.33 -18.49 -0.74
N LEU A 41 12.16 -17.46 -0.97
CA LEU A 41 11.93 -16.08 -0.49
C LEU A 41 10.77 -15.38 -1.23
N LEU A 42 10.40 -15.84 -2.43
CA LEU A 42 9.24 -15.29 -3.16
C LEU A 42 7.91 -15.77 -2.60
N SER A 43 7.84 -17.02 -2.14
CA SER A 43 6.59 -17.64 -1.71
C SER A 43 6.44 -17.79 -0.19
N ALA A 44 7.55 -17.85 0.58
CA ALA A 44 7.50 -18.03 2.02
C ALA A 44 6.79 -16.85 2.71
N SER A 45 5.81 -17.17 3.57
CA SER A 45 5.17 -16.21 4.46
C SER A 45 6.10 -15.83 5.61
N ALA A 46 5.78 -14.74 6.32
CA ALA A 46 6.48 -14.38 7.56
C ALA A 46 6.37 -15.49 8.61
N ALA A 47 5.23 -16.21 8.67
CA ALA A 47 5.06 -17.39 9.51
C ALA A 47 6.08 -18.49 9.21
N ASN A 48 6.29 -18.82 7.92
CA ASN A 48 7.28 -19.83 7.53
C ASN A 48 8.71 -19.40 7.89
N ILE A 49 9.03 -18.14 7.66
CA ILE A 49 10.33 -17.56 7.98
C ILE A 49 10.56 -17.54 9.50
N SER A 50 9.57 -17.09 10.29
CA SER A 50 9.64 -17.11 11.74
C SER A 50 9.84 -18.52 12.29
N ALA A 51 9.08 -19.50 11.79
CA ALA A 51 9.27 -20.89 12.19
C ALA A 51 10.70 -21.40 11.92
N ALA A 52 11.29 -21.03 10.79
CA ALA A 52 12.68 -21.39 10.47
C ALA A 52 13.72 -20.68 11.35
N LEU A 53 13.50 -19.42 11.70
CA LEU A 53 14.32 -18.66 12.64
C LEU A 53 14.27 -19.31 14.05
N PHE A 54 13.08 -19.67 14.53
CA PHE A 54 12.90 -20.33 15.83
C PHE A 54 13.51 -21.73 15.86
N ALA A 55 13.44 -22.47 14.75
CA ALA A 55 14.06 -23.79 14.63
C ALA A 55 15.60 -23.74 14.47
N GLY A 56 16.19 -22.54 14.29
CA GLY A 56 17.60 -22.38 14.02
C GLY A 56 18.05 -22.85 12.62
N ASN A 57 17.11 -23.00 11.68
CA ASN A 57 17.39 -23.39 10.31
C ASN A 57 18.01 -22.25 9.50
N ILE A 58 17.73 -21.02 9.87
CA ILE A 58 18.28 -19.78 9.35
C ILE A 58 18.51 -18.79 10.48
N THR A 59 19.35 -17.80 10.24
CA THR A 59 19.55 -16.65 11.13
C THR A 59 18.91 -15.39 10.54
N SER A 60 18.67 -14.38 11.39
CA SER A 60 18.20 -13.07 10.93
C SER A 60 19.24 -12.40 10.03
N LEU A 61 20.54 -12.59 10.34
CA LEU A 61 21.63 -12.04 9.54
C LEU A 61 21.67 -12.66 8.13
N GLU A 62 21.61 -14.00 8.01
CA GLU A 62 21.53 -14.67 6.70
C GLU A 62 20.32 -14.20 5.87
N LEU A 63 19.17 -13.98 6.53
CA LEU A 63 17.96 -13.52 5.88
C LEU A 63 18.09 -12.07 5.39
N VAL A 64 18.68 -11.18 6.20
CA VAL A 64 18.99 -9.79 5.82
C VAL A 64 19.95 -9.76 4.64
N ASP A 65 21.01 -10.55 4.66
CA ASP A 65 21.96 -10.64 3.54
C ASP A 65 21.29 -11.11 2.25
N ALA A 66 20.42 -12.11 2.34
CA ALA A 66 19.69 -12.62 1.19
C ALA A 66 18.73 -11.56 0.62
N TYR A 67 18.00 -10.84 1.45
CA TYR A 67 17.11 -9.77 1.00
C TYR A 67 17.87 -8.59 0.40
N ILE A 68 18.98 -8.16 0.99
CA ILE A 68 19.82 -7.07 0.44
C ILE A 68 20.37 -7.47 -0.93
N ALA A 69 20.89 -8.71 -1.09
CA ALA A 69 21.37 -9.18 -2.39
C ALA A 69 20.26 -9.17 -3.46
N ARG A 70 19.02 -9.51 -3.11
CA ARG A 70 17.88 -9.43 -4.02
C ARG A 70 17.51 -8.00 -4.39
N ILE A 71 17.53 -7.08 -3.41
CA ILE A 71 17.30 -5.64 -3.63
C ILE A 71 18.38 -5.08 -4.56
N GLU A 72 19.66 -5.32 -4.29
CA GLU A 72 20.77 -4.87 -5.12
C GLU A 72 20.66 -5.36 -6.57
N ALA A 73 20.23 -6.61 -6.76
CA ALA A 73 20.12 -7.21 -8.08
C ALA A 73 18.91 -6.74 -8.90
N ASN A 74 17.79 -6.35 -8.28
CA ASN A 74 16.54 -6.17 -9.00
C ASN A 74 15.81 -4.85 -8.70
N ASP A 75 16.21 -4.07 -7.69
CA ASP A 75 15.49 -2.83 -7.35
C ASP A 75 15.97 -1.61 -8.14
N ARG A 76 17.30 -1.41 -8.25
CA ARG A 76 17.91 -0.34 -9.06
C ARG A 76 18.66 -0.86 -10.28
N GLN A 77 18.82 -2.17 -10.37
CA GLN A 77 19.42 -2.91 -11.47
C GLN A 77 18.44 -3.99 -11.92
N GLY A 78 18.81 -4.81 -12.90
CA GLY A 78 17.99 -5.91 -13.39
C GLY A 78 16.60 -5.47 -13.83
N LEU A 79 15.58 -5.77 -13.03
CA LEU A 79 14.18 -5.39 -13.32
C LEU A 79 13.86 -3.92 -13.00
N GLU A 80 14.75 -3.21 -12.33
CA GLU A 80 14.55 -1.82 -11.89
C GLU A 80 13.21 -1.59 -11.20
N LEU A 81 12.86 -2.48 -10.24
CA LEU A 81 11.56 -2.44 -9.57
C LEU A 81 11.31 -1.15 -8.78
N ARG A 82 12.36 -0.46 -8.34
CA ARG A 82 12.30 0.84 -7.64
C ARG A 82 11.30 0.84 -6.49
N SER A 83 11.25 -0.28 -5.78
CA SER A 83 10.36 -0.46 -4.64
C SER A 83 10.94 0.04 -3.32
N ILE A 84 12.27 0.19 -3.24
CA ILE A 84 13.01 0.62 -2.05
C ILE A 84 13.69 1.97 -2.32
N ILE A 85 13.51 2.92 -1.41
CA ILE A 85 14.22 4.21 -1.42
C ILE A 85 15.56 4.09 -0.71
N GLU A 86 15.56 3.53 0.51
CA GLU A 86 16.75 3.36 1.35
C GLU A 86 16.72 1.98 2.03
N VAL A 87 17.88 1.34 2.13
CA VAL A 87 18.11 0.16 2.98
C VAL A 87 18.80 0.63 4.26
N ALA A 88 18.38 0.11 5.41
CA ALA A 88 19.00 0.45 6.69
C ALA A 88 20.48 0.03 6.73
N PRO A 89 21.43 0.96 6.85
CA PRO A 89 22.85 0.60 6.92
C PRO A 89 23.19 -0.23 8.18
N THR A 90 22.37 -0.12 9.22
CA THR A 90 22.51 -0.86 10.49
C THR A 90 21.79 -2.22 10.48
N ALA A 91 21.11 -2.61 9.39
CA ALA A 91 20.29 -3.82 9.34
C ALA A 91 21.06 -5.11 9.73
N ARG A 92 22.31 -5.26 9.26
CA ARG A 92 23.15 -6.43 9.57
C ARG A 92 23.54 -6.49 11.06
N GLU A 93 23.87 -5.34 11.63
CA GLU A 93 24.23 -5.24 13.05
C GLU A 93 23.03 -5.61 13.93
N ILE A 94 21.86 -5.04 13.64
CA ILE A 94 20.61 -5.33 14.36
C ILE A 94 20.23 -6.81 14.21
N ALA A 95 20.36 -7.37 13.01
CA ALA A 95 20.10 -8.79 12.77
C ALA A 95 20.98 -9.70 13.64
N ALA A 96 22.29 -9.41 13.70
CA ALA A 96 23.22 -10.16 14.55
C ALA A 96 22.91 -10.04 16.05
N GLN A 97 22.44 -8.88 16.52
CA GLN A 97 21.99 -8.70 17.90
C GLN A 97 20.75 -9.54 18.20
N LEU A 98 19.74 -9.53 17.32
CA LEU A 98 18.52 -10.33 17.47
C LEU A 98 18.83 -11.85 17.44
N ASP A 99 19.81 -12.29 16.66
CA ASP A 99 20.27 -13.67 16.66
C ASP A 99 20.95 -14.05 17.98
N GLN A 100 21.75 -13.15 18.57
CA GLN A 100 22.34 -13.35 19.89
C GLN A 100 21.27 -13.43 20.98
N GLU A 101 20.25 -12.56 20.93
CA GLU A 101 19.12 -12.61 21.87
C GLU A 101 18.39 -13.97 21.77
N ARG A 102 18.11 -14.43 20.54
CA ARG A 102 17.46 -15.73 20.31
C ARG A 102 18.31 -16.88 20.84
N ALA A 103 19.62 -16.88 20.59
CA ALA A 103 20.55 -17.90 21.12
C ALA A 103 20.62 -17.92 22.65
N ALA A 104 20.42 -16.77 23.28
CA ALA A 104 20.35 -16.63 24.75
C ALA A 104 18.96 -16.98 25.33
N GLY A 105 17.96 -17.33 24.48
CA GLY A 105 16.58 -17.62 24.89
C GLY A 105 15.72 -16.38 25.10
N ASN A 106 16.20 -15.19 24.75
CA ASN A 106 15.49 -13.90 24.92
C ASN A 106 14.69 -13.55 23.68
N VAL A 107 13.73 -14.39 23.30
CA VAL A 107 12.84 -14.15 22.18
C VAL A 107 11.74 -13.18 22.59
N ARG A 108 11.59 -12.05 21.88
CA ARG A 108 10.67 -10.96 22.25
C ARG A 108 9.22 -11.25 21.85
N SER A 109 9.01 -11.85 20.66
CA SER A 109 7.68 -12.19 20.13
C SER A 109 7.76 -13.20 18.98
N SER A 110 6.60 -13.56 18.38
CA SER A 110 6.52 -14.41 17.19
C SER A 110 7.20 -13.84 15.93
N ILE A 111 7.49 -12.54 15.90
CA ILE A 111 8.15 -11.86 14.78
C ILE A 111 9.61 -11.47 15.08
N HIS A 112 10.19 -12.02 16.14
CA HIS A 112 11.56 -11.71 16.54
C HIS A 112 12.58 -12.09 15.46
N GLY A 113 13.34 -11.10 15.00
CA GLY A 113 14.35 -11.24 13.95
C GLY A 113 13.80 -11.18 12.52
N LEU A 114 12.51 -10.87 12.35
CA LEU A 114 11.85 -10.81 11.04
C LEU A 114 12.12 -9.47 10.33
N PRO A 115 12.77 -9.43 9.15
CA PRO A 115 12.99 -8.20 8.40
C PRO A 115 11.69 -7.78 7.67
N ILE A 116 11.29 -6.52 7.90
CA ILE A 116 10.15 -5.88 7.24
C ILE A 116 10.58 -4.55 6.61
N VAL A 117 9.87 -4.09 5.60
CA VAL A 117 10.03 -2.74 5.04
C VAL A 117 8.86 -1.86 5.43
N VAL A 118 9.08 -0.57 5.50
CA VAL A 118 8.06 0.40 5.88
C VAL A 118 7.98 1.51 4.83
N LYS A 119 6.77 1.92 4.49
CA LYS A 119 6.54 3.05 3.58
C LYS A 119 7.31 4.27 4.05
N ASP A 120 7.89 5.04 3.14
CA ASP A 120 8.80 6.14 3.47
C ASP A 120 8.13 7.32 4.20
N ASN A 121 6.87 7.22 4.52
CA ASN A 121 6.17 8.19 5.35
C ASN A 121 6.11 7.83 6.86
N TYR A 122 6.63 6.68 7.28
CA TYR A 122 6.80 6.35 8.69
C TYR A 122 8.11 6.92 9.22
N ASN A 123 8.07 7.69 10.30
CA ASN A 123 9.28 8.06 11.03
C ASN A 123 10.05 6.83 11.48
N THR A 124 11.34 6.85 11.28
CA THR A 124 12.29 5.89 11.84
C THR A 124 13.34 6.66 12.63
N ASP A 125 13.76 6.10 13.77
CA ASP A 125 14.82 6.69 14.57
C ASP A 125 16.10 6.88 13.75
N VAL A 126 16.81 7.97 14.01
CA VAL A 126 18.06 8.31 13.32
C VAL A 126 19.14 7.25 13.48
N GLU A 127 19.10 6.46 14.57
CA GLU A 127 20.02 5.35 14.80
C GLU A 127 19.93 4.25 13.72
N LEU A 128 18.80 4.13 13.03
CA LEU A 128 18.65 3.20 11.91
C LEU A 128 19.38 3.67 10.64
N GLY A 129 19.84 4.93 10.60
CA GLY A 129 20.60 5.50 9.50
C GLY A 129 19.79 5.81 8.25
N MET A 130 18.45 5.86 8.35
CA MET A 130 17.53 6.14 7.24
C MET A 130 16.77 7.45 7.45
N ASN A 131 16.39 8.07 6.33
CA ASN A 131 15.55 9.25 6.34
C ASN A 131 14.07 8.88 6.21
N THR A 132 13.19 9.76 6.68
CA THR A 132 11.75 9.71 6.44
C THR A 132 11.37 10.92 5.59
N THR A 133 10.94 10.69 4.36
CA THR A 133 10.81 11.77 3.39
C THR A 133 9.49 11.81 2.64
N ALA A 134 8.62 10.82 2.84
CA ALA A 134 7.42 10.67 2.02
C ALA A 134 7.72 10.75 0.50
N GLY A 135 8.94 10.33 0.10
CA GLY A 135 9.42 10.31 -1.27
C GLY A 135 9.97 11.64 -1.80
N SER A 136 9.88 12.75 -1.07
CA SER A 136 10.32 14.08 -1.50
C SER A 136 11.71 14.43 -0.94
N TYR A 137 12.47 15.17 -1.71
CA TYR A 137 13.73 15.77 -1.28
C TYR A 137 13.54 16.89 -0.25
N ALA A 138 12.36 17.54 -0.22
CA ALA A 138 12.07 18.60 0.74
C ALA A 138 12.25 18.11 2.19
N LEU A 139 11.77 16.91 2.51
CA LEU A 139 11.86 16.38 3.89
C LEU A 139 13.26 15.89 4.29
N LEU A 140 14.23 15.84 3.38
CA LEU A 140 15.65 15.66 3.75
C LEU A 140 16.22 16.85 4.54
N GLN A 141 15.55 18.00 4.52
CA GLN A 141 15.95 19.20 5.25
C GLN A 141 15.70 19.11 6.76
N SER A 142 15.04 18.04 7.22
CA SER A 142 14.73 17.83 8.63
C SER A 142 14.83 16.33 8.99
N GLN A 143 14.94 16.01 10.29
CA GLN A 143 15.06 14.64 10.76
C GLN A 143 13.86 14.26 11.62
N ALA A 144 13.46 12.99 11.59
CA ALA A 144 12.49 12.45 12.54
C ALA A 144 13.05 12.55 13.98
N LYS A 145 12.19 12.90 14.94
CA LYS A 145 12.58 12.95 16.37
C LYS A 145 12.70 11.57 17.01
N GLY A 146 12.25 10.53 16.33
CA GLY A 146 12.27 9.14 16.76
C GLY A 146 11.39 8.29 15.86
N ASP A 147 11.17 7.05 16.22
CA ASP A 147 10.28 6.14 15.51
C ASP A 147 8.84 6.63 15.55
N ALA A 148 8.07 6.36 14.48
CA ALA A 148 6.62 6.38 14.57
C ALA A 148 6.16 5.38 15.65
N PHE A 149 5.05 5.68 16.32
CA PHE A 149 4.58 4.86 17.44
C PHE A 149 4.49 3.38 17.10
N VAL A 150 3.87 3.02 15.97
CA VAL A 150 3.76 1.62 15.52
C VAL A 150 5.12 0.99 15.19
N ILE A 151 6.08 1.77 14.68
CA ILE A 151 7.45 1.30 14.41
C ILE A 151 8.17 0.97 15.73
N SER A 152 8.04 1.83 16.74
CA SER A 152 8.63 1.58 18.06
C SER A 152 8.09 0.29 18.69
N LYS A 153 6.77 -0.02 18.52
CA LYS A 153 6.17 -1.27 19.03
C LYS A 153 6.70 -2.50 18.30
N LEU A 154 6.78 -2.44 16.98
CA LEU A 154 7.31 -3.54 16.17
C LEU A 154 8.80 -3.82 16.47
N ARG A 155 9.63 -2.78 16.61
CA ARG A 155 11.03 -2.91 17.00
C ARG A 155 11.16 -3.48 18.42
N ALA A 156 10.34 -3.02 19.35
CA ALA A 156 10.30 -3.58 20.71
C ALA A 156 9.91 -5.07 20.72
N ALA A 157 9.05 -5.49 19.79
CA ALA A 157 8.67 -6.89 19.58
C ALA A 157 9.74 -7.71 18.81
N GLY A 158 10.83 -7.08 18.38
CA GLY A 158 11.95 -7.74 17.72
C GLY A 158 11.86 -7.78 16.19
N ALA A 159 10.95 -7.04 15.56
CA ALA A 159 11.00 -6.85 14.10
C ALA A 159 12.23 -6.00 13.72
N LEU A 160 12.82 -6.32 12.58
CA LEU A 160 13.92 -5.57 12.00
C LEU A 160 13.41 -4.69 10.87
N ILE A 161 13.57 -3.37 10.97
CA ILE A 161 13.25 -2.45 9.88
C ILE A 161 14.37 -2.48 8.85
N LEU A 162 14.13 -3.17 7.74
CA LEU A 162 15.13 -3.40 6.69
C LEU A 162 15.32 -2.18 5.79
N GLY A 163 14.26 -1.41 5.54
CA GLY A 163 14.35 -0.31 4.60
C GLY A 163 13.08 0.52 4.50
N LYS A 164 13.22 1.63 3.79
CA LYS A 164 12.16 2.59 3.45
C LYS A 164 11.66 2.28 2.04
N ALA A 165 10.37 1.95 1.94
CA ALA A 165 9.74 1.59 0.68
C ALA A 165 9.22 2.82 -0.07
N ASN A 166 9.29 2.77 -1.40
CA ASN A 166 8.77 3.80 -2.30
C ASN A 166 7.25 3.92 -2.22
N LEU A 167 6.72 5.06 -2.68
CA LEU A 167 5.31 5.43 -2.55
C LEU A 167 4.94 6.46 -3.62
N ASP A 168 3.65 6.76 -3.76
CA ASP A 168 3.24 8.02 -4.39
C ASP A 168 3.74 9.15 -3.49
N GLU A 169 4.43 10.10 -4.03
CA GLU A 169 5.00 11.20 -3.26
C GLU A 169 3.95 11.91 -2.40
N PHE A 170 4.27 12.12 -1.12
CA PHE A 170 3.32 12.56 -0.08
C PHE A 170 2.03 11.73 -0.06
N ALA A 171 2.15 10.42 -0.27
CA ALA A 171 1.05 9.46 -0.32
C ALA A 171 -0.04 9.83 -1.36
N GLY A 172 0.34 10.52 -2.44
CA GLY A 172 -0.52 10.92 -3.55
C GLY A 172 -1.13 12.31 -3.44
N ILE A 173 -1.01 12.99 -2.28
CA ILE A 173 -1.60 14.33 -2.11
C ILE A 173 -0.87 15.42 -2.91
N ARG A 174 0.34 15.16 -3.38
CA ARG A 174 0.99 16.06 -4.32
C ARG A 174 0.11 16.33 -5.55
N GLY A 175 -0.60 15.31 -6.02
CA GLY A 175 -1.39 15.32 -7.24
C GLY A 175 -0.52 15.24 -8.51
N SER A 176 -1.13 14.89 -9.62
CA SER A 176 -0.50 14.86 -10.95
C SER A 176 0.72 13.94 -11.09
N VAL A 177 0.84 12.92 -10.24
CA VAL A 177 1.86 11.87 -10.35
C VAL A 177 1.22 10.50 -10.56
N THR A 178 1.97 9.58 -11.16
CA THR A 178 1.54 8.20 -11.35
C THR A 178 1.65 7.40 -10.05
N SER A 179 0.87 6.32 -9.94
CA SER A 179 0.93 5.42 -8.79
C SER A 179 2.36 4.96 -8.50
N ALA A 180 2.75 4.99 -7.24
CA ALA A 180 4.06 4.59 -6.71
C ALA A 180 5.27 5.32 -7.35
N TRP A 181 5.06 6.56 -7.77
CA TRP A 181 6.15 7.44 -8.15
C TRP A 181 6.48 8.45 -7.04
N SER A 182 7.75 8.69 -6.84
CA SER A 182 8.23 9.77 -5.99
C SER A 182 9.55 10.34 -6.52
N GLY A 183 9.86 11.60 -6.17
CA GLY A 183 11.12 12.26 -6.58
C GLY A 183 12.34 11.45 -6.20
N ARG A 184 12.40 10.92 -4.97
CA ARG A 184 13.52 10.12 -4.48
C ARG A 184 13.53 8.67 -4.99
N GLY A 185 12.36 8.06 -5.13
CA GLY A 185 12.20 6.66 -5.52
C GLY A 185 12.23 6.44 -7.02
N GLY A 186 11.72 7.38 -7.80
CA GLY A 186 11.36 7.20 -9.20
C GLY A 186 10.10 6.35 -9.36
N GLN A 187 9.81 5.88 -10.58
CA GLN A 187 8.64 5.06 -10.88
C GLN A 187 8.83 3.61 -10.43
N CYS A 188 8.11 3.17 -9.42
CA CYS A 188 8.04 1.78 -9.02
C CYS A 188 7.37 0.94 -10.11
N GLN A 189 7.86 -0.29 -10.31
CA GLN A 189 7.40 -1.21 -11.35
C GLN A 189 6.63 -2.38 -10.73
N SER A 190 5.64 -2.92 -11.46
CA SER A 190 5.03 -4.20 -11.07
C SER A 190 6.03 -5.35 -11.23
N ALA A 191 6.13 -6.21 -10.22
CA ALA A 191 6.92 -7.43 -10.32
C ALA A 191 6.25 -8.52 -11.19
N TYR A 192 4.96 -8.36 -11.54
CA TYR A 192 4.19 -9.36 -12.29
C TYR A 192 4.13 -9.10 -13.78
N VAL A 193 4.20 -7.85 -14.21
CA VAL A 193 4.00 -7.46 -15.61
C VAL A 193 5.35 -7.24 -16.28
N VAL A 194 5.63 -8.01 -17.33
CA VAL A 194 6.84 -7.82 -18.15
C VAL A 194 6.77 -6.45 -18.84
N GLY A 195 7.81 -5.65 -18.68
CA GLY A 195 7.84 -4.26 -19.15
C GLY A 195 7.25 -3.24 -18.16
N GLY A 196 6.82 -3.71 -16.99
CA GLY A 196 6.45 -2.86 -15.84
C GLY A 196 5.35 -1.85 -16.13
N PHE A 197 5.48 -0.65 -15.59
CA PHE A 197 4.50 0.42 -15.68
C PHE A 197 4.17 0.81 -17.14
N ALA A 198 5.17 0.89 -17.99
CA ALA A 198 5.00 1.23 -19.41
C ALA A 198 4.16 0.21 -20.19
N ALA A 199 4.10 -1.05 -19.71
CA ALA A 199 3.28 -2.11 -20.29
C ALA A 199 1.89 -2.23 -19.62
N GLY A 200 1.47 -1.24 -18.83
CA GLY A 200 0.21 -1.24 -18.09
C GLY A 200 0.29 -1.92 -16.72
N GLY A 201 1.50 -2.28 -16.28
CA GLY A 201 1.77 -2.86 -14.97
C GLY A 201 1.78 -1.80 -13.85
N ASP A 202 0.65 -1.15 -13.62
CA ASP A 202 0.46 -0.23 -12.50
C ASP A 202 0.56 -0.98 -11.16
N PRO A 203 1.59 -0.71 -10.31
CA PRO A 203 1.77 -1.41 -9.03
C PRO A 203 0.75 -1.00 -7.97
N GLY A 204 -0.13 -0.06 -8.29
CA GLY A 204 -1.04 0.54 -7.31
C GLY A 204 -0.33 1.49 -6.37
N GLY A 205 -1.13 2.28 -5.65
CA GLY A 205 -0.63 3.30 -4.72
C GLY A 205 -1.62 3.59 -3.60
N SER A 206 -1.13 4.35 -2.66
CA SER A 206 0.19 5.02 -2.60
C SER A 206 1.30 4.17 -1.97
N SER A 207 1.04 2.98 -1.38
CA SER A 207 2.07 2.11 -0.78
C SER A 207 2.64 1.08 -1.79
N GLY A 208 2.80 1.48 -3.07
CA GLY A 208 3.21 0.56 -4.14
C GLY A 208 4.56 -0.09 -3.91
N GLY A 209 5.56 0.68 -3.49
CA GLY A 209 6.88 0.12 -3.18
C GLY A 209 6.85 -0.90 -2.04
N SER A 210 6.03 -0.67 -0.99
CA SER A 210 5.84 -1.62 0.10
C SER A 210 5.30 -2.96 -0.42
N ALA A 211 4.26 -2.92 -1.25
CA ALA A 211 3.64 -4.12 -1.82
C ALA A 211 4.59 -4.86 -2.79
N VAL A 212 5.25 -4.12 -3.69
CA VAL A 212 6.20 -4.71 -4.65
C VAL A 212 7.37 -5.36 -3.93
N ALA A 213 7.93 -4.73 -2.89
CA ALA A 213 9.05 -5.29 -2.12
C ALA A 213 8.69 -6.66 -1.50
N VAL A 214 7.48 -6.81 -0.95
CA VAL A 214 7.04 -8.11 -0.39
C VAL A 214 6.82 -9.15 -1.49
N SER A 215 6.16 -8.79 -2.58
CA SER A 215 5.89 -9.72 -3.67
C SER A 215 7.16 -10.16 -4.41
N ALA A 216 8.16 -9.27 -4.51
CA ALA A 216 9.47 -9.54 -5.08
C ALA A 216 10.43 -10.31 -4.14
N GLY A 217 10.00 -10.62 -2.91
CA GLY A 217 10.83 -11.32 -1.94
C GLY A 217 12.02 -10.49 -1.46
N PHE A 218 11.82 -9.19 -1.23
CA PHE A 218 12.80 -8.27 -0.64
C PHE A 218 12.57 -8.08 0.86
N ALA A 219 11.40 -8.50 1.35
CA ALA A 219 11.05 -8.48 2.75
C ALA A 219 10.00 -9.57 3.06
N ALA A 220 9.86 -9.91 4.34
CA ALA A 220 8.87 -10.87 4.80
C ALA A 220 7.45 -10.29 4.77
N ALA A 221 7.32 -9.02 5.16
CA ALA A 221 6.09 -8.23 5.16
C ALA A 221 6.41 -6.74 5.02
N ALA A 222 5.39 -5.91 4.82
CA ALA A 222 5.55 -4.46 4.74
C ALA A 222 4.45 -3.71 5.48
N LEU A 223 4.78 -2.49 5.92
CA LEU A 223 3.78 -1.53 6.37
C LEU A 223 3.45 -0.52 5.28
N GLY A 224 2.18 -0.21 5.17
CA GLY A 224 1.63 0.86 4.36
C GLY A 224 0.76 1.80 5.18
N THR A 225 0.40 2.94 4.59
CA THR A 225 -0.62 3.85 5.11
C THR A 225 -1.76 3.97 4.13
N ASP A 226 -2.95 4.20 4.62
CA ASP A 226 -4.15 4.25 3.80
C ASP A 226 -5.05 5.42 4.24
N THR A 227 -5.27 6.35 3.32
CA THR A 227 -6.26 7.41 3.45
C THR A 227 -7.52 7.02 2.70
N GLU A 228 -7.33 6.57 1.44
CA GLU A 228 -8.37 6.02 0.57
C GLU A 228 -7.76 4.98 -0.37
N GLY A 229 -7.57 3.73 0.11
CA GLY A 229 -7.12 2.61 -0.72
C GLY A 229 -5.62 2.35 -0.77
N SER A 230 -4.80 3.18 -0.14
CA SER A 230 -3.34 3.14 -0.29
C SER A 230 -2.63 1.93 0.38
N ILE A 231 -3.36 1.02 1.02
CA ILE A 231 -2.89 -0.32 1.43
C ILE A 231 -3.54 -1.37 0.53
N VAL A 232 -4.88 -1.34 0.42
CA VAL A 232 -5.63 -2.42 -0.21
C VAL A 232 -5.40 -2.49 -1.71
N ASN A 233 -5.30 -1.35 -2.39
CA ASN A 233 -5.04 -1.29 -3.83
C ASN A 233 -3.66 -1.84 -4.20
N PRO A 234 -2.52 -1.35 -3.64
CA PRO A 234 -1.22 -1.92 -3.96
C PRO A 234 -1.05 -3.37 -3.49
N ALA A 235 -1.68 -3.80 -2.37
CA ALA A 235 -1.68 -5.20 -1.97
C ALA A 235 -2.35 -6.09 -3.02
N SER A 236 -3.50 -5.68 -3.56
CA SER A 236 -4.19 -6.36 -4.65
C SER A 236 -3.30 -6.46 -5.90
N ARG A 237 -2.69 -5.35 -6.34
CA ARG A 237 -1.80 -5.26 -7.50
C ARG A 237 -0.49 -6.02 -7.35
N ALA A 238 -0.17 -6.48 -6.15
CA ALA A 238 1.01 -7.28 -5.83
C ALA A 238 0.68 -8.73 -5.43
N ALA A 239 -0.58 -9.17 -5.62
CA ALA A 239 -1.10 -10.48 -5.21
C ALA A 239 -0.83 -10.78 -3.73
N LEU A 240 -1.05 -9.81 -2.85
CA LEU A 240 -0.85 -9.92 -1.40
C LEU A 240 -2.19 -9.83 -0.65
N PHE A 241 -2.17 -10.31 0.58
CA PHE A 241 -3.14 -9.91 1.58
C PHE A 241 -2.79 -8.52 2.11
N GLY A 242 -3.80 -7.69 2.36
CA GLY A 242 -3.62 -6.37 2.93
C GLY A 242 -4.73 -6.04 3.91
N LEU A 243 -4.39 -5.42 5.03
CA LEU A 243 -5.36 -4.95 6.02
C LEU A 243 -5.21 -3.45 6.21
N ARG A 244 -6.26 -2.71 5.83
CA ARG A 244 -6.54 -1.35 6.28
C ARG A 244 -7.40 -1.44 7.53
N PRO A 245 -6.87 -1.15 8.73
CA PRO A 245 -7.70 -1.17 9.93
C PRO A 245 -8.64 0.05 10.03
N SER A 246 -9.55 0.01 10.97
CA SER A 246 -10.34 1.18 11.36
C SER A 246 -9.44 2.31 11.84
N THR A 247 -9.77 3.54 11.47
CA THR A 247 -9.01 4.72 11.92
C THR A 247 -8.98 4.80 13.44
N GLY A 248 -7.78 4.84 14.02
CA GLY A 248 -7.52 4.92 15.45
C GLY A 248 -7.24 3.57 16.14
N ILE A 249 -7.49 2.42 15.52
CA ILE A 249 -7.05 1.11 16.08
C ILE A 249 -5.52 1.03 16.11
N THR A 250 -4.86 1.49 15.07
CA THR A 250 -3.41 1.68 15.00
C THR A 250 -3.10 3.18 15.02
N SER A 251 -2.01 3.55 15.69
CA SER A 251 -1.57 4.94 15.81
C SER A 251 -0.98 5.48 14.51
N ARG A 252 -1.14 6.81 14.31
CA ARG A 252 -0.54 7.59 13.22
C ARG A 252 0.52 8.57 13.70
N THR A 253 0.82 8.59 15.00
CA THR A 253 1.88 9.41 15.58
C THR A 253 3.22 9.09 14.92
N GLY A 254 3.89 10.12 14.41
CA GLY A 254 5.16 9.96 13.68
C GLY A 254 5.00 9.47 12.22
N VAL A 255 3.80 9.54 11.66
CA VAL A 255 3.55 9.29 10.23
C VAL A 255 3.33 10.61 9.51
N VAL A 256 3.98 10.81 8.36
CA VAL A 256 3.73 12.00 7.50
C VAL A 256 2.26 11.96 7.06
N PRO A 257 1.45 12.96 7.44
CA PRO A 257 0.01 12.89 7.31
C PRO A 257 -0.51 13.32 5.93
N ILE A 258 -1.70 12.83 5.60
CA ILE A 258 -2.61 13.44 4.62
C ILE A 258 -3.82 14.02 5.35
N SER A 259 -4.52 13.19 6.14
CA SER A 259 -5.73 13.56 6.85
C SER A 259 -5.85 12.77 8.15
N THR A 260 -5.74 13.44 9.28
CA THR A 260 -5.92 12.80 10.60
C THR A 260 -7.29 12.18 10.76
N SER A 261 -8.27 12.58 9.95
CA SER A 261 -9.63 12.05 10.02
C SER A 261 -9.85 10.77 9.21
N GLN A 262 -8.95 10.42 8.28
CA GLN A 262 -9.11 9.29 7.36
C GLN A 262 -7.92 8.34 7.36
N ASP A 263 -6.69 8.84 7.65
CA ASP A 263 -5.47 8.04 7.62
C ASP A 263 -5.51 6.88 8.62
N THR A 264 -4.90 5.78 8.22
CA THR A 264 -4.61 4.64 9.09
C THR A 264 -3.32 3.95 8.67
N THR A 265 -2.72 3.20 9.57
CA THR A 265 -1.51 2.41 9.34
C THR A 265 -1.88 0.93 9.31
N GLY A 266 -1.29 0.15 8.40
CA GLY A 266 -1.63 -1.27 8.29
C GLY A 266 -0.59 -2.11 7.58
N VAL A 267 -0.93 -3.36 7.31
CA VAL A 267 0.01 -4.43 6.93
C VAL A 267 -0.31 -4.97 5.54
N MET A 268 0.72 -5.28 4.76
CA MET A 268 0.66 -6.04 3.52
C MET A 268 1.62 -7.24 3.62
N ALA A 269 1.12 -8.45 3.35
CA ALA A 269 1.88 -9.67 3.55
C ALA A 269 1.40 -10.84 2.68
N LYS A 270 2.13 -11.97 2.74
CA LYS A 270 1.89 -13.16 1.91
C LYS A 270 0.88 -14.13 2.52
N SER A 271 0.50 -13.97 3.81
CA SER A 271 -0.49 -14.78 4.51
C SER A 271 -1.33 -13.96 5.48
N VAL A 272 -2.48 -14.46 5.84
CA VAL A 272 -3.36 -13.79 6.82
C VAL A 272 -2.80 -13.90 8.24
N TRP A 273 -2.05 -14.96 8.54
CA TRP A 273 -1.31 -15.03 9.80
C TRP A 273 -0.31 -13.87 9.92
N ASP A 274 0.44 -13.58 8.85
CA ASP A 274 1.41 -12.48 8.83
C ASP A 274 0.72 -11.13 9.12
N ILE A 275 -0.46 -10.92 8.50
CA ILE A 275 -1.31 -9.74 8.74
C ILE A 275 -1.68 -9.65 10.23
N ALA A 276 -2.26 -10.71 10.78
CA ALA A 276 -2.76 -10.72 12.16
C ALA A 276 -1.63 -10.56 13.19
N ALA A 277 -0.49 -11.25 13.00
CA ALA A 277 0.64 -11.22 13.93
C ALA A 277 1.35 -9.85 14.00
N LEU A 278 1.47 -9.15 12.86
CA LEU A 278 2.01 -7.80 12.86
C LEU A 278 0.98 -6.78 13.38
N PHE A 279 -0.28 -6.94 12.98
CA PHE A 279 -1.36 -6.04 13.38
C PHE A 279 -1.60 -6.04 14.89
N GLU A 280 -1.56 -7.21 15.57
CA GLU A 280 -1.77 -7.26 17.03
C GLU A 280 -0.72 -6.47 17.82
N ILE A 281 0.52 -6.38 17.31
CA ILE A 281 1.58 -5.57 17.91
C ILE A 281 1.34 -4.07 17.68
N MET A 282 0.75 -3.71 16.53
CA MET A 282 0.46 -2.32 16.16
C MET A 282 -0.83 -1.79 16.82
N ALA A 283 -1.79 -2.67 17.12
CA ALA A 283 -3.13 -2.31 17.61
C ALA A 283 -3.13 -2.02 19.12
N VAL A 284 -2.34 -1.03 19.53
CA VAL A 284 -2.20 -0.61 20.94
C VAL A 284 -2.60 0.87 21.09
N HIS A 285 -3.00 1.23 22.32
CA HIS A 285 -3.40 2.61 22.63
C HIS A 285 -2.22 3.57 22.55
N ASP A 286 -2.46 4.72 21.91
CA ASP A 286 -1.53 5.83 21.84
C ASP A 286 -2.24 7.11 22.29
N PRO A 287 -1.85 7.71 23.43
CA PRO A 287 -2.48 8.93 23.93
C PRO A 287 -2.21 10.17 23.06
N GLU A 288 -1.20 10.12 22.17
CA GLU A 288 -0.89 11.23 21.24
C GLU A 288 -1.74 11.20 19.97
N ASP A 289 -2.37 10.06 19.65
CA ASP A 289 -3.29 9.96 18.51
C ASP A 289 -4.74 10.20 18.99
N ALA A 290 -5.33 11.32 18.58
CA ALA A 290 -6.66 11.75 19.01
C ALA A 290 -7.80 10.74 18.72
N TYR A 291 -7.61 9.81 17.78
CA TYR A 291 -8.59 8.77 17.46
C TYR A 291 -8.37 7.48 18.25
N SER A 292 -7.25 7.36 18.94
CA SER A 292 -6.86 6.14 19.65
C SER A 292 -7.77 5.83 20.83
N GLU A 293 -8.22 6.84 21.56
CA GLU A 293 -9.12 6.70 22.70
C GLU A 293 -10.47 6.08 22.32
N ALA A 294 -11.08 6.55 21.22
CA ALA A 294 -12.35 6.04 20.74
C ALA A 294 -12.28 4.58 20.28
N ALA A 295 -11.11 4.10 19.89
CA ALA A 295 -10.87 2.75 19.45
C ALA A 295 -10.56 1.77 20.61
N GLU A 296 -10.23 2.28 21.79
CA GLU A 296 -9.77 1.47 22.94
C GLU A 296 -10.73 0.34 23.34
N PRO A 297 -12.05 0.53 23.42
CA PRO A 297 -12.98 -0.55 23.80
C PRO A 297 -13.01 -1.71 22.81
N PHE A 298 -12.54 -1.50 21.58
CA PHE A 298 -12.65 -2.45 20.48
C PHE A 298 -11.33 -3.20 20.20
N ARG A 299 -10.19 -2.74 20.77
CA ARG A 299 -8.90 -3.43 20.62
C ARG A 299 -8.93 -4.82 21.22
N ARG A 300 -8.15 -5.73 20.61
CA ARG A 300 -7.94 -7.09 21.10
C ARG A 300 -6.45 -7.29 21.34
N GLN A 301 -6.11 -8.06 22.36
CA GLN A 301 -4.72 -8.38 22.68
C GLN A 301 -4.10 -9.40 21.71
N ASN A 302 -4.94 -10.21 21.08
CA ASN A 302 -4.51 -11.25 20.17
C ASN A 302 -5.46 -11.28 18.97
N TYR A 303 -4.95 -10.97 17.79
CA TYR A 303 -5.72 -11.02 16.54
C TYR A 303 -5.51 -12.35 15.79
N THR A 304 -4.44 -13.09 16.07
CA THR A 304 -4.22 -14.41 15.48
C THR A 304 -5.25 -15.44 15.97
N GLN A 305 -5.94 -15.20 17.09
CA GLN A 305 -7.05 -16.05 17.56
C GLN A 305 -8.28 -16.07 16.62
N PHE A 306 -8.41 -15.07 15.74
CA PHE A 306 -9.52 -14.96 14.79
C PHE A 306 -9.25 -15.68 13.46
N LEU A 307 -8.09 -16.30 13.30
CA LEU A 307 -7.79 -17.14 12.14
C LEU A 307 -8.66 -18.39 12.17
N ASP A 308 -9.53 -18.52 11.18
CA ASP A 308 -10.48 -19.62 11.09
C ASP A 308 -10.68 -20.05 9.62
N GLY A 309 -10.18 -21.22 9.28
CA GLY A 309 -10.36 -21.78 7.93
C GLY A 309 -11.82 -22.04 7.55
N ASN A 310 -12.73 -22.19 8.53
CA ASN A 310 -14.16 -22.34 8.31
C ASN A 310 -14.94 -21.03 8.48
N GLY A 311 -14.25 -19.90 8.53
CA GLY A 311 -14.81 -18.60 8.87
C GLY A 311 -15.94 -18.09 7.98
N PHE A 312 -16.19 -18.71 6.82
CA PHE A 312 -17.37 -18.41 5.99
C PHE A 312 -18.67 -19.02 6.52
N GLN A 313 -18.61 -20.04 7.35
CA GLN A 313 -19.83 -20.63 7.91
C GLN A 313 -20.57 -19.62 8.77
N ASN A 314 -21.85 -19.45 8.47
CA ASN A 314 -22.76 -18.50 9.12
C ASN A 314 -22.37 -17.00 8.93
N LEU A 315 -21.41 -16.68 8.07
CA LEU A 315 -21.09 -15.30 7.73
C LEU A 315 -22.12 -14.76 6.73
N ARG A 316 -22.70 -13.61 7.04
CA ARG A 316 -23.66 -12.92 6.15
C ARG A 316 -22.93 -11.83 5.40
N ILE A 317 -22.82 -12.00 4.08
CA ILE A 317 -22.02 -11.13 3.19
C ILE A 317 -22.96 -10.37 2.26
N GLY A 318 -22.92 -9.04 2.31
CA GLY A 318 -23.65 -8.16 1.42
C GLY A 318 -22.86 -7.79 0.17
N ILE A 319 -23.53 -7.82 -0.98
CA ILE A 319 -22.93 -7.45 -2.28
C ILE A 319 -23.57 -6.15 -2.77
N PRO A 320 -22.94 -4.99 -2.55
CA PRO A 320 -23.40 -3.71 -3.08
C PRO A 320 -22.97 -3.59 -4.55
N ARG A 321 -23.80 -4.15 -5.46
CA ARG A 321 -23.50 -4.19 -6.89
C ARG A 321 -23.21 -2.80 -7.46
N GLU A 322 -24.09 -1.85 -7.21
CA GLU A 322 -23.87 -0.46 -7.58
C GLU A 322 -23.31 0.34 -6.40
N PRO A 323 -22.25 1.14 -6.61
CA PRO A 323 -21.54 1.36 -7.88
C PRO A 323 -20.30 0.45 -8.06
N PHE A 324 -20.01 -0.48 -7.12
CA PHE A 324 -18.67 -1.08 -6.97
C PHE A 324 -18.37 -2.24 -7.93
N TRP A 325 -19.39 -2.95 -8.42
CA TRP A 325 -19.23 -4.09 -9.34
C TRP A 325 -19.47 -3.72 -10.80
N ASN A 326 -19.63 -2.43 -11.10
CA ASN A 326 -19.89 -1.95 -12.45
C ASN A 326 -18.59 -1.65 -13.19
N GLU A 327 -18.22 -2.49 -14.17
CA GLU A 327 -17.01 -2.36 -14.98
C GLU A 327 -16.87 -0.97 -15.60
N THR A 328 -17.96 -0.45 -16.16
CA THR A 328 -17.95 0.84 -16.86
C THR A 328 -17.69 2.00 -15.91
N SER A 329 -18.29 1.98 -14.72
CA SER A 329 -18.14 3.06 -13.73
C SER A 329 -16.81 2.99 -12.96
N GLN A 330 -16.20 1.80 -12.88
CA GLN A 330 -14.98 1.58 -12.11
C GLN A 330 -13.72 1.38 -12.96
N GLY A 331 -13.88 1.21 -14.27
CA GLY A 331 -12.76 1.15 -15.21
C GLY A 331 -11.91 -0.12 -15.15
N TYR A 332 -12.40 -1.20 -14.55
CA TYR A 332 -11.69 -2.48 -14.60
C TYR A 332 -12.15 -3.37 -15.77
N ARG A 333 -11.32 -4.33 -16.14
CA ARG A 333 -11.47 -5.15 -17.34
C ARG A 333 -12.49 -6.28 -17.13
N SER A 334 -13.21 -6.69 -18.17
CA SER A 334 -14.24 -7.74 -18.10
C SER A 334 -13.72 -9.11 -17.65
N ALA A 335 -12.45 -9.44 -17.94
CA ALA A 335 -11.81 -10.66 -17.45
C ALA A 335 -11.78 -10.75 -15.91
N ILE A 336 -11.68 -9.61 -15.23
CA ILE A 336 -11.70 -9.51 -13.77
C ILE A 336 -13.08 -9.92 -13.23
N THR A 337 -14.15 -9.45 -13.85
CA THR A 337 -15.53 -9.74 -13.42
C THR A 337 -15.81 -11.22 -13.33
N ALA A 338 -15.42 -12.01 -14.34
CA ALA A 338 -15.63 -13.46 -14.33
C ALA A 338 -14.91 -14.15 -13.16
N GLY A 339 -13.69 -13.73 -12.83
CA GLY A 339 -12.94 -14.26 -11.69
C GLY A 339 -13.57 -13.88 -10.35
N LEU A 340 -14.07 -12.66 -10.23
CA LEU A 340 -14.77 -12.18 -9.04
C LEU A 340 -16.08 -12.94 -8.81
N GLU A 341 -16.90 -13.15 -9.86
CA GLU A 341 -18.15 -13.92 -9.76
C GLU A 341 -17.90 -15.38 -9.39
N ALA A 342 -16.90 -16.03 -10.01
CA ALA A 342 -16.52 -17.39 -9.65
C ALA A 342 -16.07 -17.50 -8.18
N THR A 343 -15.36 -16.48 -7.69
CA THR A 343 -14.94 -16.39 -6.29
C THR A 343 -16.15 -16.25 -5.36
N LEU A 344 -17.11 -15.40 -5.70
CA LEU A 344 -18.34 -15.22 -4.93
C LEU A 344 -19.15 -16.51 -4.83
N GLU A 345 -19.32 -17.25 -5.93
CA GLU A 345 -20.02 -18.54 -5.93
C GLU A 345 -19.31 -19.58 -5.07
N LYS A 346 -17.98 -19.61 -5.09
CA LYS A 346 -17.21 -20.50 -4.23
C LYS A 346 -17.38 -20.14 -2.75
N ILE A 347 -17.35 -18.85 -2.37
CA ILE A 347 -17.61 -18.39 -1.01
C ILE A 347 -19.00 -18.83 -0.54
N ARG A 348 -20.03 -18.70 -1.41
CA ARG A 348 -21.38 -19.20 -1.14
C ARG A 348 -21.37 -20.71 -0.85
N SER A 349 -20.66 -21.49 -1.66
CA SER A 349 -20.56 -22.94 -1.49
C SER A 349 -19.84 -23.38 -0.21
N LEU A 350 -19.04 -22.50 0.39
CA LEU A 350 -18.32 -22.71 1.66
C LEU A 350 -19.16 -22.34 2.90
N GLY A 351 -20.44 -22.01 2.72
CA GLY A 351 -21.40 -21.84 3.81
C GLY A 351 -21.72 -20.39 4.19
N ALA A 352 -21.23 -19.40 3.42
CA ALA A 352 -21.65 -18.03 3.61
C ALA A 352 -23.07 -17.78 3.10
N THR A 353 -23.83 -16.96 3.80
CA THR A 353 -25.09 -16.42 3.31
C THR A 353 -24.81 -15.16 2.49
N ILE A 354 -25.00 -15.24 1.19
CA ILE A 354 -24.78 -14.11 0.29
C ILE A 354 -26.10 -13.36 0.06
N VAL A 355 -26.13 -12.08 0.43
CA VAL A 355 -27.24 -11.16 0.18
C VAL A 355 -26.85 -10.28 -1.03
N ASP A 356 -27.45 -10.58 -2.20
CA ASP A 356 -27.05 -10.03 -3.48
C ASP A 356 -28.28 -9.73 -4.37
N PRO A 357 -28.51 -8.48 -4.79
CA PRO A 357 -27.78 -7.28 -4.35
C PRO A 357 -28.25 -6.73 -3.00
N VAL A 358 -27.36 -6.04 -2.29
CA VAL A 358 -27.78 -5.05 -1.29
C VAL A 358 -27.78 -3.67 -1.96
N VAL A 359 -28.81 -2.87 -1.67
CA VAL A 359 -29.01 -1.56 -2.32
C VAL A 359 -28.39 -0.46 -1.47
N LEU A 360 -27.26 0.08 -1.93
CA LEU A 360 -26.61 1.21 -1.29
C LEU A 360 -27.42 2.49 -1.58
N PRO A 361 -27.95 3.17 -0.56
CA PRO A 361 -28.61 4.46 -0.77
C PRO A 361 -27.67 5.48 -1.43
N ASP A 362 -28.22 6.32 -2.30
CA ASP A 362 -27.47 7.37 -3.00
C ASP A 362 -26.20 6.86 -3.70
N ALA A 363 -26.26 5.68 -4.37
CA ALA A 363 -25.11 5.04 -5.00
C ALA A 363 -24.30 5.99 -5.93
N GLU A 364 -24.95 7.00 -6.53
CA GLU A 364 -24.29 8.03 -7.34
C GLU A 364 -23.24 8.83 -6.56
N LYS A 365 -23.47 9.11 -5.27
CA LYS A 365 -22.53 9.84 -4.41
C LYS A 365 -21.25 9.05 -4.12
N TRP A 366 -21.27 7.73 -4.39
CA TRP A 366 -20.14 6.83 -4.15
C TRP A 366 -19.30 6.56 -5.39
N LYS A 367 -19.68 7.11 -6.57
CA LYS A 367 -18.97 6.85 -7.84
C LYS A 367 -17.61 7.54 -7.94
N TYR A 368 -17.38 8.61 -7.19
CA TYR A 368 -16.22 9.46 -7.36
C TYR A 368 -15.17 9.23 -6.26
N SER A 369 -13.90 9.19 -6.68
CA SER A 369 -12.77 9.15 -5.75
C SER A 369 -12.71 10.41 -4.90
N PHE A 370 -12.32 10.25 -3.66
CA PHE A 370 -12.09 11.35 -2.72
C PHE A 370 -10.66 11.91 -2.82
N VAL A 371 -9.74 11.19 -3.48
CA VAL A 371 -8.34 11.59 -3.67
C VAL A 371 -8.05 11.75 -5.16
N GLY A 372 -7.55 12.92 -5.55
CA GLY A 372 -6.97 13.14 -6.88
C GLY A 372 -7.93 13.25 -8.05
N GLY A 373 -9.25 13.22 -7.84
CA GLY A 373 -10.24 13.43 -8.90
C GLY A 373 -10.27 14.90 -9.37
N ALA A 374 -10.51 15.12 -10.67
CA ALA A 374 -10.65 16.46 -11.26
C ALA A 374 -11.84 17.25 -10.68
N GLU A 375 -12.73 16.61 -9.96
CA GLU A 375 -13.87 17.26 -9.31
C GLU A 375 -13.47 17.77 -7.92
N ARG A 376 -13.04 19.01 -7.87
CA ARG A 376 -12.74 19.79 -6.65
C ARG A 376 -13.87 19.86 -5.62
N ASN A 377 -15.02 19.28 -5.91
CA ASN A 377 -16.26 19.46 -5.13
C ASN A 377 -16.70 18.19 -4.39
N SER A 378 -15.91 17.12 -4.35
CA SER A 378 -16.25 15.98 -3.49
C SER A 378 -15.94 16.30 -2.03
N ASN A 379 -16.85 15.91 -1.12
CA ASN A 379 -16.64 16.11 0.31
C ASN A 379 -15.31 15.55 0.82
N GLY A 380 -14.83 14.44 0.24
CA GLY A 380 -13.55 13.84 0.60
C GLY A 380 -12.36 14.70 0.21
N THR A 381 -12.35 15.24 -1.00
CA THR A 381 -11.28 16.13 -1.48
C THR A 381 -11.19 17.40 -0.63
N ILE A 382 -12.33 18.00 -0.29
CA ILE A 382 -12.40 19.18 0.58
C ILE A 382 -11.75 18.86 1.94
N VAL A 383 -12.19 17.78 2.60
CA VAL A 383 -11.65 17.40 3.92
C VAL A 383 -10.14 17.18 3.86
N ILE A 384 -9.66 16.43 2.88
CA ILE A 384 -8.24 16.12 2.73
C ILE A 384 -7.40 17.37 2.49
N GLN A 385 -7.87 18.32 1.67
CA GLN A 385 -7.14 19.56 1.41
C GLN A 385 -7.00 20.45 2.64
N TYR A 386 -8.05 20.57 3.44
CA TYR A 386 -7.98 21.30 4.72
C TYR A 386 -7.11 20.57 5.74
N ASP A 387 -7.26 19.24 5.84
CA ASP A 387 -6.52 18.44 6.81
C ASP A 387 -5.03 18.48 6.51
N VAL A 388 -4.60 18.22 5.26
CA VAL A 388 -3.16 18.15 4.93
C VAL A 388 -2.43 19.45 5.24
N LYS A 389 -3.05 20.61 5.05
CA LYS A 389 -2.44 21.89 5.37
C LYS A 389 -2.05 22.00 6.84
N GLU A 390 -3.00 21.74 7.72
CA GLU A 390 -2.79 21.90 9.16
C GLU A 390 -2.06 20.72 9.79
N ASP A 391 -2.38 19.49 9.35
CA ASP A 391 -1.76 18.28 9.86
C ASP A 391 -0.27 18.20 9.47
N MET A 392 0.09 18.65 8.25
CA MET A 392 1.49 18.74 7.81
C MET A 392 2.27 19.76 8.66
N ALA A 393 1.71 20.95 8.90
CA ALA A 393 2.35 21.94 9.74
C ALA A 393 2.55 21.43 11.18
N HIS A 394 1.54 20.74 11.73
CA HIS A 394 1.65 20.09 13.04
C HIS A 394 2.76 19.03 13.04
N TYR A 395 2.79 18.14 12.05
CA TYR A 395 3.81 17.11 11.93
C TYR A 395 5.22 17.68 11.83
N LEU A 396 5.44 18.68 10.97
CA LEU A 396 6.75 19.31 10.76
C LEU A 396 7.30 19.97 12.04
N THR A 397 6.44 20.59 12.83
CA THR A 397 6.83 21.31 14.05
C THR A 397 6.94 20.40 15.28
N THR A 398 6.12 19.35 15.39
CA THR A 398 6.09 18.47 16.56
C THR A 398 6.89 17.20 16.41
N GLN A 399 6.89 16.55 15.24
CA GLN A 399 7.46 15.22 15.01
C GLN A 399 8.84 15.27 14.33
N ARG A 400 9.30 16.46 13.92
CA ARG A 400 10.59 16.63 13.26
C ARG A 400 11.50 17.58 14.02
N THR A 401 12.82 17.33 13.92
CA THR A 401 13.85 18.28 14.32
C THR A 401 14.12 19.16 13.09
N ASN A 402 13.81 20.44 13.22
CA ASN A 402 13.83 21.36 12.10
C ASN A 402 14.96 22.39 12.27
N THR A 403 16.01 22.28 11.46
CA THR A 403 17.10 23.24 11.39
C THR A 403 17.03 24.11 10.14
N SER A 404 16.13 23.81 9.22
CA SER A 404 16.02 24.45 7.90
C SER A 404 14.87 25.46 7.77
N GLY A 405 13.99 25.55 8.78
CA GLY A 405 12.80 26.41 8.71
C GLY A 405 11.63 25.81 7.92
N LEU A 406 11.64 24.48 7.67
CA LEU A 406 10.54 23.78 7.01
C LEU A 406 9.42 23.50 8.03
N GLU A 407 8.42 24.37 8.14
CA GLU A 407 7.38 24.34 9.19
C GLU A 407 5.95 24.20 8.64
N THR A 408 5.76 24.52 7.36
CA THR A 408 4.43 24.58 6.73
C THR A 408 4.39 23.83 5.41
N LEU A 409 3.18 23.58 4.90
CA LEU A 409 2.96 23.05 3.56
C LEU A 409 3.54 24.00 2.49
N GLY A 410 3.42 25.33 2.70
CA GLY A 410 3.99 26.35 1.82
C GLY A 410 5.51 26.29 1.70
N ASP A 411 6.22 25.89 2.77
CA ASP A 411 7.68 25.72 2.72
C ASP A 411 8.08 24.52 1.85
N ILE A 412 7.30 23.41 1.91
CA ILE A 412 7.48 22.24 1.02
C ILE A 412 7.28 22.68 -0.43
N ILE A 413 6.20 23.42 -0.73
CA ILE A 413 5.88 23.92 -2.07
C ILE A 413 7.03 24.80 -2.58
N THR A 414 7.53 25.70 -1.74
CA THR A 414 8.64 26.60 -2.07
C THR A 414 9.92 25.82 -2.36
N PHE A 415 10.23 24.79 -1.56
CA PHE A 415 11.37 23.93 -1.82
C PHE A 415 11.25 23.22 -3.17
N ASN A 416 10.11 22.63 -3.46
CA ASN A 416 9.86 21.90 -4.71
C ASN A 416 10.01 22.82 -5.94
N ASP A 417 9.46 24.04 -5.88
CA ASP A 417 9.58 25.04 -6.95
C ASP A 417 11.03 25.52 -7.16
N ALA A 418 11.82 25.54 -6.09
CA ALA A 418 13.24 25.89 -6.16
C ALA A 418 14.14 24.75 -6.66
N HIS A 419 13.66 23.50 -6.67
CA HIS A 419 14.43 22.32 -7.07
C HIS A 419 13.70 21.47 -8.14
N PRO A 420 13.32 22.08 -9.29
CA PRO A 420 12.51 21.40 -10.29
C PRO A 420 13.20 20.17 -10.91
N ASP A 421 14.52 20.15 -10.96
CA ASP A 421 15.28 18.99 -11.48
C ASP A 421 15.14 17.75 -10.60
N LEU A 422 14.87 17.92 -9.32
CA LEU A 422 14.67 16.84 -8.34
C LEU A 422 13.20 16.46 -8.22
N GLU A 423 12.31 17.46 -8.16
CA GLU A 423 10.92 17.29 -7.81
C GLU A 423 9.99 17.24 -9.04
N PHE A 424 10.37 17.85 -10.16
CA PHE A 424 9.57 17.93 -11.38
C PHE A 424 10.31 17.41 -12.63
N PRO A 425 10.88 16.20 -12.59
CA PRO A 425 11.54 15.65 -13.77
C PRO A 425 10.56 15.52 -14.94
N PRO A 426 11.02 15.41 -16.20
CA PRO A 426 10.16 15.31 -17.36
C PRO A 426 9.09 14.21 -17.22
N GLY A 427 7.83 14.58 -17.42
CA GLY A 427 6.68 13.67 -17.27
C GLY A 427 6.03 13.68 -15.88
N TYR A 428 6.62 14.30 -14.88
CA TYR A 428 6.12 14.32 -13.49
C TYR A 428 6.03 15.75 -12.93
N CYS A 429 5.44 16.64 -13.71
CA CYS A 429 5.29 18.02 -13.28
C CYS A 429 4.24 18.19 -12.17
N CYS A 430 4.37 19.29 -11.51
CA CYS A 430 3.31 19.99 -10.80
C CYS A 430 2.99 19.43 -9.42
N GLN A 431 2.41 20.31 -8.61
CA GLN A 431 1.99 20.04 -7.22
C GLN A 431 0.65 20.74 -6.93
N ALA A 432 -0.27 20.65 -7.90
CA ALA A 432 -1.48 21.47 -7.89
C ALA A 432 -2.37 21.25 -6.66
N THR A 433 -2.40 20.02 -6.12
CA THR A 433 -3.23 19.72 -4.94
C THR A 433 -2.62 20.34 -3.67
N LEU A 434 -1.29 20.30 -3.52
CA LEU A 434 -0.61 20.97 -2.40
C LEU A 434 -0.83 22.48 -2.45
N VAL A 435 -0.66 23.10 -3.64
CA VAL A 435 -0.89 24.54 -3.85
C VAL A 435 -2.34 24.92 -3.52
N ALA A 436 -3.31 24.12 -3.99
CA ALA A 436 -4.72 24.37 -3.68
C ALA A 436 -5.02 24.25 -2.19
N ALA A 437 -4.43 23.28 -1.50
CA ALA A 437 -4.57 23.12 -0.05
C ALA A 437 -3.96 24.29 0.72
N ASP A 438 -2.76 24.74 0.33
CA ASP A 438 -2.07 25.83 1.00
C ASP A 438 -2.82 27.17 0.93
N GLN A 439 -3.57 27.39 -0.14
CA GLN A 439 -4.41 28.59 -0.32
C GLN A 439 -5.66 28.64 0.55
N LEU A 440 -6.04 27.51 1.20
CA LEU A 440 -7.23 27.46 2.05
C LEU A 440 -7.03 28.23 3.36
N GLY A 441 -8.13 28.74 3.91
CA GLY A 441 -8.16 29.30 5.25
C GLY A 441 -8.10 28.21 6.35
N PRO A 442 -8.14 28.60 7.65
CA PRO A 442 -8.13 27.65 8.74
C PRO A 442 -9.36 26.72 8.74
N ARG A 443 -9.15 25.40 8.92
CA ARG A 443 -10.24 24.42 8.87
C ARG A 443 -11.27 24.60 9.98
N ASN A 444 -10.84 25.02 11.16
CA ASN A 444 -11.72 25.18 12.33
C ASN A 444 -12.80 26.26 12.16
N THR A 445 -12.57 27.25 11.30
CA THR A 445 -13.52 28.34 10.99
C THR A 445 -14.19 28.17 9.61
N SER A 446 -13.88 27.13 8.87
CA SER A 446 -14.42 26.91 7.53
C SER A 446 -15.77 26.18 7.55
N GLY A 447 -16.83 26.88 7.11
CA GLY A 447 -18.14 26.25 6.91
C GLY A 447 -18.09 25.15 5.83
N GLU A 448 -17.26 25.30 4.79
CA GLU A 448 -17.06 24.31 3.74
C GLU A 448 -16.49 23.00 4.31
N TYR A 449 -15.45 23.08 5.13
CA TYR A 449 -14.85 21.93 5.80
C TYR A 449 -15.86 21.16 6.65
N TRP A 450 -16.58 21.87 7.53
CA TRP A 450 -17.53 21.24 8.43
C TRP A 450 -18.75 20.67 7.72
N ASN A 451 -19.22 21.31 6.64
CA ASN A 451 -20.24 20.76 5.78
C ASN A 451 -19.78 19.48 5.08
N ALA A 452 -18.53 19.44 4.58
CA ALA A 452 -17.98 18.24 3.97
C ALA A 452 -17.83 17.09 4.98
N LYS A 453 -17.38 17.38 6.20
CA LYS A 453 -17.32 16.41 7.31
C LYS A 453 -18.70 15.87 7.68
N TRP A 454 -19.69 16.75 7.78
CA TRP A 454 -21.07 16.36 8.03
C TRP A 454 -21.62 15.44 6.94
N ASN A 455 -21.40 15.79 5.67
CA ASN A 455 -21.85 14.98 4.55
C ASN A 455 -21.17 13.60 4.52
N GLN A 456 -19.88 13.49 4.87
CA GLN A 456 -19.22 12.21 5.03
C GLN A 456 -19.87 11.37 6.14
N GLN A 457 -20.20 12.00 7.27
CA GLN A 457 -20.89 11.29 8.35
C GLN A 457 -22.27 10.81 7.92
N GLN A 458 -23.06 11.63 7.22
CA GLN A 458 -24.37 11.22 6.70
C GLN A 458 -24.22 10.06 5.69
N LEU A 459 -23.24 10.12 4.78
CA LEU A 459 -22.96 9.02 3.85
C LEU A 459 -22.60 7.71 4.58
N ASN A 460 -21.89 7.78 5.69
CA ASN A 460 -21.62 6.59 6.50
C ASN A 460 -22.91 6.05 7.15
N GLU A 461 -23.65 6.89 7.84
CA GLU A 461 -24.83 6.50 8.62
C GLU A 461 -25.99 6.02 7.74
N GLU A 462 -26.28 6.74 6.66
CA GLU A 462 -27.36 6.45 5.71
C GLU A 462 -26.96 5.46 4.60
N GLY A 463 -25.66 5.21 4.42
CA GLY A 463 -25.11 4.27 3.45
C GLY A 463 -24.56 3.02 4.11
N ILE A 464 -23.34 3.06 4.62
CA ILE A 464 -22.63 1.85 5.12
C ILE A 464 -23.32 1.24 6.31
N GLU A 465 -23.60 2.03 7.36
CA GLU A 465 -24.27 1.54 8.58
C GLU A 465 -25.71 1.10 8.30
N TYR A 466 -26.39 1.78 7.35
CA TYR A 466 -27.70 1.35 6.86
C TYR A 466 -27.65 -0.05 6.27
N LEU A 467 -26.68 -0.36 5.37
CA LEU A 467 -26.55 -1.68 4.77
C LEU A 467 -26.37 -2.77 5.83
N PHE A 468 -25.47 -2.55 6.77
CA PHE A 468 -25.21 -3.52 7.85
C PHE A 468 -26.47 -3.79 8.70
N ARG A 469 -27.24 -2.75 9.00
CA ARG A 469 -28.43 -2.86 9.84
C ARG A 469 -29.64 -3.43 9.09
N GLU A 470 -29.89 -2.94 7.87
CA GLU A 470 -31.07 -3.29 7.08
C GLU A 470 -31.03 -4.75 6.60
N TYR A 471 -29.85 -5.22 6.20
CA TYR A 471 -29.67 -6.57 5.68
C TYR A 471 -29.08 -7.55 6.70
N ASP A 472 -28.84 -7.11 7.95
CA ASP A 472 -28.23 -7.91 9.02
C ASP A 472 -26.91 -8.56 8.57
N LEU A 473 -25.96 -7.71 8.12
CA LEU A 473 -24.70 -8.17 7.53
C LEU A 473 -23.56 -8.19 8.54
N ASP A 474 -22.62 -9.12 8.32
CA ASP A 474 -21.34 -9.16 9.02
C ASP A 474 -20.25 -8.39 8.25
N VAL A 475 -20.20 -8.56 6.91
CA VAL A 475 -19.25 -7.86 6.02
C VAL A 475 -19.90 -7.50 4.69
N LEU A 476 -19.35 -6.49 4.01
CA LEU A 476 -19.57 -6.26 2.60
C LEU A 476 -18.44 -6.91 1.80
N LEU A 477 -18.72 -7.35 0.58
CA LEU A 477 -17.71 -7.87 -0.34
C LEU A 477 -17.78 -7.12 -1.66
N VAL A 478 -16.65 -6.55 -2.07
CA VAL A 478 -16.52 -5.69 -3.24
C VAL A 478 -15.22 -6.00 -3.99
N PRO A 479 -15.12 -5.71 -5.30
CA PRO A 479 -13.84 -5.71 -6.00
C PRO A 479 -12.88 -4.69 -5.36
N THR A 480 -11.62 -5.07 -5.14
CA THR A 480 -10.65 -4.13 -4.55
C THR A 480 -10.42 -2.93 -5.46
N GLU A 481 -10.32 -3.16 -6.76
CA GLU A 481 -10.14 -2.13 -7.79
C GLU A 481 -11.39 -1.27 -8.01
N GLY A 482 -12.55 -1.74 -7.59
CA GLY A 482 -13.86 -1.11 -7.84
C GLY A 482 -14.23 0.03 -6.88
N GLY A 483 -13.26 0.72 -6.29
CA GLY A 483 -13.54 1.85 -5.39
C GLY A 483 -13.96 1.45 -3.98
N SER A 484 -13.64 0.21 -3.56
CA SER A 484 -13.85 -0.30 -2.18
C SER A 484 -13.27 0.62 -1.11
N SER A 485 -12.18 1.28 -1.44
CA SER A 485 -11.46 2.22 -0.60
C SER A 485 -12.33 3.35 -0.06
N ARG A 486 -13.34 3.79 -0.83
CA ARG A 486 -14.29 4.83 -0.40
C ARG A 486 -15.10 4.41 0.82
N LEU A 487 -15.49 3.13 0.88
CA LEU A 487 -16.18 2.57 2.04
C LEU A 487 -15.31 2.69 3.30
N GLY A 488 -14.00 2.39 3.17
CA GLY A 488 -13.04 2.57 4.26
C GLY A 488 -12.80 4.03 4.64
N ALA A 489 -12.63 4.92 3.68
CA ALA A 489 -12.35 6.34 3.93
C ALA A 489 -13.53 7.04 4.62
N VAL A 490 -14.75 6.84 4.12
CA VAL A 490 -15.98 7.45 4.66
C VAL A 490 -16.39 6.81 5.99
N GLY A 491 -16.45 5.47 6.04
CA GLY A 491 -16.85 4.71 7.23
C GLY A 491 -15.78 4.65 8.31
N ARG A 492 -14.53 4.96 7.96
CA ARG A 492 -13.36 4.67 8.80
C ARG A 492 -13.29 3.19 9.18
N SER A 493 -13.80 2.36 8.29
CA SER A 493 -14.04 0.92 8.47
C SER A 493 -12.80 0.11 8.10
N PRO A 494 -12.64 -1.09 8.67
CA PRO A 494 -11.57 -2.00 8.28
C PRO A 494 -11.86 -2.59 6.89
N ILE A 495 -10.81 -2.75 6.09
CA ILE A 495 -10.87 -3.43 4.80
C ILE A 495 -9.75 -4.46 4.73
N GLY A 496 -10.12 -5.71 4.46
CA GLY A 496 -9.18 -6.80 4.18
C GLY A 496 -9.21 -7.18 2.72
N THR A 497 -8.12 -6.96 1.97
CA THR A 497 -8.03 -7.41 0.58
C THR A 497 -7.38 -8.79 0.48
N VAL A 498 -7.85 -9.58 -0.49
CA VAL A 498 -7.34 -10.92 -0.80
C VAL A 498 -7.05 -11.03 -2.30
N PRO A 499 -5.97 -11.71 -2.71
CA PRO A 499 -5.64 -11.88 -4.12
C PRO A 499 -6.58 -12.89 -4.78
N VAL A 500 -7.21 -12.54 -5.91
CA VAL A 500 -8.18 -13.39 -6.62
C VAL A 500 -7.58 -14.02 -7.87
N GLY A 501 -6.90 -13.25 -8.69
CA GLY A 501 -6.40 -13.73 -9.97
C GLY A 501 -5.49 -12.75 -10.67
N TYR A 502 -5.30 -12.99 -11.96
CA TYR A 502 -4.43 -12.19 -12.84
C TYR A 502 -5.19 -11.89 -14.13
N ASP A 503 -5.04 -10.68 -14.63
CA ASP A 503 -5.63 -10.30 -15.90
C ASP A 503 -4.78 -10.75 -17.11
N GLU A 504 -5.16 -10.33 -18.31
CA GLU A 504 -4.51 -10.74 -19.57
C GLU A 504 -3.07 -10.26 -19.75
N ILE A 505 -2.63 -9.26 -18.97
CA ILE A 505 -1.22 -8.83 -18.92
C ILE A 505 -0.50 -9.37 -17.68
N ASN A 506 -1.13 -10.31 -16.98
CA ASN A 506 -0.65 -10.90 -15.74
C ASN A 506 -0.60 -9.91 -14.54
N LEU A 507 -1.37 -8.83 -14.60
CA LEU A 507 -1.51 -7.91 -13.47
C LEU A 507 -2.48 -8.51 -12.44
N PRO A 508 -2.06 -8.65 -11.17
CA PRO A 508 -2.93 -9.19 -10.12
C PRO A 508 -4.15 -8.30 -9.84
N TYR A 509 -5.26 -8.92 -9.43
CA TYR A 509 -6.44 -8.25 -8.93
C TYR A 509 -7.05 -8.99 -7.72
N GLY A 510 -7.87 -8.30 -6.94
CA GLY A 510 -8.37 -8.80 -5.68
C GLY A 510 -9.83 -8.50 -5.37
N MET A 511 -10.28 -9.06 -4.24
CA MET A 511 -11.53 -8.74 -3.58
C MET A 511 -11.27 -8.18 -2.18
N ALA A 512 -12.18 -7.36 -1.70
CA ALA A 512 -12.07 -6.71 -0.41
C ALA A 512 -13.30 -7.03 0.47
N PHE A 513 -13.04 -7.53 1.68
CA PHE A 513 -14.00 -7.64 2.77
C PHE A 513 -14.01 -6.33 3.55
N VAL A 514 -15.15 -5.65 3.62
CA VAL A 514 -15.32 -4.41 4.37
C VAL A 514 -16.15 -4.70 5.61
N GLY A 515 -15.57 -4.50 6.78
CA GLY A 515 -16.21 -4.73 8.07
C GLY A 515 -16.93 -3.50 8.60
N ARG A 516 -17.73 -3.68 9.64
CA ARG A 516 -18.19 -2.57 10.48
C ARG A 516 -16.98 -1.90 11.12
N ARG A 517 -17.08 -0.63 11.38
CA ARG A 517 -16.01 0.10 12.08
C ARG A 517 -15.66 -0.60 13.40
N TYR A 518 -14.36 -0.85 13.60
CA TYR A 518 -13.77 -1.56 14.73
C TYR A 518 -14.05 -3.08 14.78
N ASP A 519 -14.50 -3.68 13.67
CA ASP A 519 -14.69 -5.14 13.57
C ASP A 519 -13.63 -5.82 12.69
N GLU A 520 -12.36 -5.54 12.97
CA GLU A 520 -11.21 -6.24 12.38
C GLU A 520 -11.27 -7.76 12.58
N PRO A 521 -11.77 -8.28 13.73
CA PRO A 521 -11.91 -9.71 13.94
C PRO A 521 -12.70 -10.42 12.84
N THR A 522 -13.85 -9.88 12.43
CA THR A 522 -14.69 -10.47 11.38
C THR A 522 -14.00 -10.42 10.01
N VAL A 523 -13.31 -9.31 9.71
CA VAL A 523 -12.52 -9.17 8.47
C VAL A 523 -11.38 -10.18 8.41
N ILE A 524 -10.61 -10.33 9.50
CA ILE A 524 -9.50 -11.31 9.58
C ILE A 524 -10.03 -12.74 9.45
N ARG A 525 -11.16 -13.07 10.07
CA ARG A 525 -11.81 -14.37 9.94
C ARG A 525 -12.19 -14.67 8.50
N ALA A 526 -12.80 -13.72 7.78
CA ALA A 526 -13.18 -13.87 6.38
C ALA A 526 -11.95 -14.05 5.47
N MET A 527 -10.90 -13.24 5.68
CA MET A 527 -9.62 -13.38 4.97
C MET A 527 -8.97 -14.75 5.21
N SER A 528 -8.98 -15.24 6.45
CA SER A 528 -8.40 -16.55 6.82
C SER A 528 -9.17 -17.72 6.18
N ALA A 529 -10.50 -17.64 6.15
CA ALA A 529 -11.32 -18.60 5.43
C ALA A 529 -11.01 -18.58 3.92
N TYR A 530 -10.83 -17.39 3.34
CA TYR A 530 -10.42 -17.27 1.95
C TYR A 530 -9.07 -17.95 1.70
N GLU A 531 -8.02 -17.62 2.48
CA GLU A 531 -6.68 -18.20 2.35
C GLU A 531 -6.69 -19.74 2.42
N SER A 532 -7.55 -20.31 3.26
CA SER A 532 -7.64 -21.75 3.47
C SER A 532 -8.26 -22.52 2.30
N HIS A 533 -9.10 -21.89 1.50
CA HIS A 533 -9.91 -22.56 0.47
C HIS A 533 -9.61 -22.12 -0.98
N PHE A 534 -8.84 -21.07 -1.17
CA PHE A 534 -8.54 -20.56 -2.49
C PHE A 534 -7.08 -20.85 -2.89
N PRO A 535 -6.76 -20.81 -4.20
CA PRO A 535 -5.40 -21.06 -4.66
C PRO A 535 -4.39 -20.10 -4.02
N LYS A 536 -3.22 -20.62 -3.71
CA LYS A 536 -2.11 -19.77 -3.29
C LYS A 536 -1.74 -18.79 -4.40
N ARG A 537 -1.28 -17.60 -4.00
CA ARG A 537 -0.75 -16.61 -4.93
C ARG A 537 0.39 -17.22 -5.77
N ALA A 538 0.43 -16.89 -7.06
CA ALA A 538 1.58 -17.21 -7.88
C ALA A 538 2.76 -16.28 -7.50
N VAL A 539 3.97 -16.76 -7.64
CA VAL A 539 5.16 -15.91 -7.55
C VAL A 539 5.29 -15.02 -8.79
N PRO A 540 5.94 -13.86 -8.72
CA PRO A 540 6.16 -13.03 -9.88
C PRO A 540 6.97 -13.77 -10.96
N PRO A 541 6.44 -13.92 -12.18
CA PRO A 541 7.12 -14.69 -13.23
C PRO A 541 8.42 -14.03 -13.72
N THR A 542 8.61 -12.76 -13.42
CA THR A 542 9.83 -12.02 -13.75
C THR A 542 11.00 -12.32 -12.81
N LEU A 543 10.73 -12.98 -11.68
CA LEU A 543 11.70 -13.24 -10.59
C LEU A 543 11.84 -14.74 -10.24
N ASP A 544 11.04 -15.61 -10.89
CA ASP A 544 11.03 -17.04 -10.64
C ASP A 544 12.18 -17.77 -11.36
#